data_149169094cd68a5cb05a40d8795ba737
#
_entry.id   149169094cd68a5cb05a40d8795ba737
#
_cell.length_a   1.000
_cell.length_b   1.000
_cell.length_c   1.000
_cell.angle_alpha   90.00
_cell.angle_beta   90.00
_cell.angle_gamma   90.00
#
_symmetry.space_group_name_H-M   'P 1'
#
loop_
_entity.id
_entity.type
_entity.pdbx_description
1 polymer ?
#
loop_
_entity_poly.entity_id
_entity_poly.type
_entity_poly.pdbx_seq_one_letter_code
_entity_poly.pdbx_strand_id
1 'polypeptide(L)'
;MHDYIPTQEQLNDKLWRLTHLYYITNKSGEEVLFDLNWAQKELYEKEWHQMLVLKARQLGVTTYFSINFLDDCFWHGNTHAGIIAHRKEDAEDIFKKKVKYAYDRMPTWTRTFNSATNDRSGELAFENGSSYRVSTGFRSGTYQRLLVSEFGKICAKSPDVAKEIVTGSLNTVSTDQIVAIESTAEGRSGYFFDFSQAAEALALRGGELSPMQQRFFFFPWFDEPGYRESSEGIIVSKETNEYLDRIELERKRKIDEEQRRWYEMKHKILGDCMKQEYPSTPKEAFESANEGLYYGTQLSKIRATGGLCRVPYDDSLPVHTAWDIGLDDFTSIWCFQVNRGGNISLINYYENWDEGAAHYCDWLNKQRYRFGRHIFPHDARKRDIGSKTQYLDYVTPLLDGKFVVLDIKECDKLEGIQTVRSMLSRCVFDEEKTGKGFKHLEAYKKVWDDRLGCFKNFPLHDEHSHAGDSFRYLAVGLKQLERKDGRGPEEDIKAVNRYYGV
;
A
#
# COMPACT_ATOMS: atom_id res chain seq x y z
N MET A 1 16.45 32.16 -28.67
CA MET A 1 17.51 32.01 -27.65
C MET A 1 18.67 31.07 -28.08
N HIS A 2 18.78 30.72 -29.39
CA HIS A 2 19.80 29.77 -29.85
C HIS A 2 21.25 30.32 -29.88
N ASP A 3 21.43 31.64 -29.73
CA ASP A 3 22.73 32.32 -29.86
C ASP A 3 23.30 32.85 -28.53
N TYR A 4 22.62 32.62 -27.40
CA TYR A 4 23.12 33.06 -26.11
C TYR A 4 24.09 31.99 -25.54
N ILE A 5 25.34 32.37 -25.36
CA ILE A 5 26.36 31.57 -24.68
C ILE A 5 26.40 31.99 -23.22
N PRO A 6 26.02 31.13 -22.28
CA PRO A 6 26.00 31.45 -20.87
C PRO A 6 27.42 31.62 -20.30
N THR A 7 27.53 32.36 -19.21
CA THR A 7 28.78 32.48 -18.47
C THR A 7 29.11 31.17 -17.73
N GLN A 8 30.37 31.01 -17.35
CA GLN A 8 30.76 29.82 -16.54
C GLN A 8 30.05 29.77 -15.20
N GLU A 9 29.78 30.93 -14.59
CA GLU A 9 29.03 31.03 -13.32
C GLU A 9 27.61 30.49 -13.50
N GLN A 10 26.92 30.88 -14.57
CA GLN A 10 25.60 30.35 -14.91
C GLN A 10 25.61 28.85 -15.18
N LEU A 11 26.64 28.35 -15.87
CA LEU A 11 26.77 26.90 -16.10
C LEU A 11 27.09 26.12 -14.84
N ASN A 12 27.69 26.72 -13.84
CA ASN A 12 27.93 26.09 -12.54
C ASN A 12 26.69 26.08 -11.62
N ASP A 13 25.75 27.00 -11.87
CA ASP A 13 24.49 27.06 -11.12
C ASP A 13 23.46 26.07 -11.68
N LYS A 14 23.19 25.04 -10.90
CA LYS A 14 22.22 23.98 -11.27
C LYS A 14 20.81 24.56 -11.47
N LEU A 15 20.36 25.49 -10.62
CA LEU A 15 19.04 26.08 -10.75
C LEU A 15 18.91 26.88 -12.05
N TRP A 16 19.96 27.63 -12.39
CA TRP A 16 20.01 28.33 -13.66
C TRP A 16 19.92 27.36 -14.85
N ARG A 17 20.69 26.26 -14.83
CA ARG A 17 20.65 25.23 -15.90
C ARG A 17 19.26 24.63 -16.03
N LEU A 18 18.64 24.23 -14.91
CA LEU A 18 17.30 23.64 -14.91
C LEU A 18 16.26 24.57 -15.58
N THR A 19 16.32 25.86 -15.30
CA THR A 19 15.32 26.82 -15.76
C THR A 19 15.60 27.44 -17.14
N HIS A 20 16.80 27.25 -17.69
CA HIS A 20 17.21 27.90 -18.95
C HIS A 20 17.62 26.94 -20.06
N LEU A 21 17.92 25.69 -19.75
CA LEU A 21 18.44 24.76 -20.75
C LEU A 21 17.45 23.66 -21.15
N TYR A 22 16.44 23.40 -20.36
CA TYR A 22 15.52 22.29 -20.57
C TYR A 22 14.13 22.76 -20.95
N TYR A 23 13.54 22.09 -21.93
CA TYR A 23 12.16 22.32 -22.35
C TYR A 23 11.28 21.15 -21.98
N ILE A 24 10.05 21.45 -21.63
CA ILE A 24 9.01 20.48 -21.31
C ILE A 24 7.73 20.81 -22.07
N THR A 25 6.80 19.86 -22.12
CA THR A 25 5.44 20.14 -22.54
C THR A 25 4.58 20.42 -21.30
N ASN A 26 3.93 21.59 -21.27
CA ASN A 26 3.03 21.96 -20.18
C ASN A 26 1.69 21.21 -20.25
N LYS A 27 0.78 21.46 -19.27
CA LYS A 27 -0.56 20.82 -19.24
C LYS A 27 -1.45 21.19 -20.44
N SER A 28 -1.17 22.31 -21.13
CA SER A 28 -1.87 22.73 -22.34
C SER A 28 -1.29 22.17 -23.63
N GLY A 29 -0.23 21.34 -23.55
CA GLY A 29 0.45 20.76 -24.71
C GLY A 29 1.47 21.69 -25.38
N GLU A 30 1.79 22.83 -24.76
CA GLU A 30 2.73 23.81 -25.30
C GLU A 30 4.15 23.51 -24.83
N GLU A 31 5.12 23.75 -25.71
CA GLU A 31 6.54 23.67 -25.39
C GLU A 31 6.95 24.93 -24.60
N VAL A 32 7.45 24.74 -23.39
CA VAL A 32 7.89 25.81 -22.50
C VAL A 32 9.23 25.46 -21.88
N LEU A 33 10.00 26.47 -21.48
CA LEU A 33 11.16 26.27 -20.61
C LEU A 33 10.69 25.68 -19.29
N PHE A 34 11.49 24.77 -18.75
CA PHE A 34 11.20 24.18 -17.45
C PHE A 34 11.40 25.24 -16.37
N ASP A 35 10.32 25.57 -15.69
CA ASP A 35 10.34 26.39 -14.48
C ASP A 35 9.76 25.56 -13.32
N LEU A 36 10.38 25.68 -12.15
CA LEU A 36 9.98 24.91 -10.99
C LEU A 36 8.70 25.50 -10.39
N ASN A 37 7.65 24.66 -10.32
CA ASN A 37 6.47 25.02 -9.53
C ASN A 37 6.77 24.96 -8.03
N TRP A 38 5.79 25.34 -7.20
CA TRP A 38 5.94 25.43 -5.75
C TRP A 38 6.42 24.10 -5.10
N ALA A 39 5.88 22.95 -5.51
CA ALA A 39 6.26 21.65 -4.98
C ALA A 39 7.67 21.24 -5.42
N GLN A 40 8.02 21.52 -6.65
CA GLN A 40 9.35 21.26 -7.22
C GLN A 40 10.43 22.15 -6.60
N LYS A 41 10.10 23.43 -6.29
CA LYS A 41 10.99 24.33 -5.54
C LYS A 41 11.28 23.78 -4.16
N GLU A 42 10.27 23.30 -3.46
CA GLU A 42 10.45 22.69 -2.13
C GLU A 42 11.32 21.44 -2.20
N LEU A 43 11.12 20.57 -3.22
CA LEU A 43 11.98 19.39 -3.44
C LEU A 43 13.42 19.79 -3.73
N TYR A 44 13.65 20.84 -4.53
CA TYR A 44 14.98 21.34 -4.86
C TYR A 44 15.69 21.92 -3.63
N GLU A 45 15.02 22.83 -2.91
CA GLU A 45 15.59 23.51 -1.74
C GLU A 45 15.86 22.58 -0.56
N LYS A 46 15.05 21.52 -0.41
CA LYS A 46 15.15 20.56 0.68
C LYS A 46 15.63 19.19 0.20
N GLU A 47 16.38 19.12 -0.89
CA GLU A 47 16.92 17.86 -1.41
C GLU A 47 17.62 17.05 -0.32
N TRP A 48 17.43 15.75 -0.34
CA TRP A 48 17.97 14.83 0.68
C TRP A 48 18.30 13.48 0.06
N HIS A 49 19.17 12.72 0.72
CA HIS A 49 19.60 11.41 0.26
C HIS A 49 18.46 10.42 0.05
N GLN A 50 17.51 10.41 0.98
CA GLN A 50 16.33 9.57 0.90
C GLN A 50 15.09 10.45 0.98
N MET A 51 14.34 10.57 -0.12
CA MET A 51 13.14 11.40 -0.19
C MET A 51 11.90 10.53 -0.37
N LEU A 52 10.88 10.77 0.45
CA LEU A 52 9.57 10.15 0.34
C LEU A 52 8.51 11.20 0.10
N VAL A 53 7.84 11.11 -1.05
CA VAL A 53 6.88 12.13 -1.50
C VAL A 53 5.49 11.53 -1.59
N LEU A 54 4.64 11.87 -0.63
CA LEU A 54 3.20 11.65 -0.67
C LEU A 54 2.52 12.90 -1.23
N LYS A 55 1.74 12.76 -2.28
CA LYS A 55 1.27 13.93 -3.04
C LYS A 55 -0.14 13.77 -3.60
N ALA A 56 -0.79 14.91 -3.86
CA ALA A 56 -1.92 14.98 -4.79
C ALA A 56 -1.47 14.72 -6.24
N ARG A 57 -2.41 14.38 -7.11
CA ARG A 57 -2.12 14.14 -8.54
C ARG A 57 -1.55 15.36 -9.25
N GLN A 58 -0.81 15.10 -10.33
CA GLN A 58 -0.38 16.09 -11.35
C GLN A 58 0.40 17.30 -10.82
N LEU A 59 1.19 17.14 -9.77
CA LEU A 59 2.06 18.19 -9.23
C LEU A 59 3.45 18.26 -9.91
N GLY A 60 3.68 17.47 -10.95
CA GLY A 60 4.91 17.52 -11.75
C GLY A 60 6.14 16.90 -11.08
N VAL A 61 6.00 16.12 -10.00
CA VAL A 61 7.12 15.51 -9.25
C VAL A 61 7.96 14.60 -10.13
N THR A 62 7.35 13.70 -10.90
CA THR A 62 8.08 12.84 -11.86
C THR A 62 8.83 13.67 -12.90
N THR A 63 8.25 14.78 -13.37
CA THR A 63 8.92 15.70 -14.35
C THR A 63 10.14 16.34 -13.72
N TYR A 64 10.02 16.83 -12.47
CA TYR A 64 11.13 17.39 -11.72
C TYR A 64 12.32 16.43 -11.64
N PHE A 65 12.11 15.23 -11.12
CA PHE A 65 13.20 14.26 -11.02
C PHE A 65 13.73 13.83 -12.39
N SER A 66 12.87 13.76 -13.43
CA SER A 66 13.34 13.46 -14.78
C SER A 66 14.34 14.49 -15.30
N ILE A 67 14.08 15.77 -15.09
CA ILE A 67 14.96 16.86 -15.55
C ILE A 67 16.16 17.02 -14.61
N ASN A 68 15.94 16.97 -13.29
CA ASN A 68 17.01 17.10 -12.29
C ASN A 68 18.08 16.02 -12.47
N PHE A 69 17.68 14.75 -12.66
CA PHE A 69 18.62 13.65 -12.87
C PHE A 69 19.25 13.66 -14.26
N LEU A 70 18.55 14.19 -15.28
CA LEU A 70 19.13 14.40 -16.59
C LEU A 70 20.25 15.44 -16.52
N ASP A 71 20.03 16.53 -15.79
CA ASP A 71 21.03 17.58 -15.57
C ASP A 71 22.28 16.98 -14.89
N ASP A 72 22.08 16.16 -13.84
CA ASP A 72 23.20 15.50 -13.17
C ASP A 72 23.99 14.59 -14.10
N CYS A 73 23.33 13.75 -14.91
CA CYS A 73 24.00 12.88 -15.87
C CYS A 73 24.74 13.67 -16.97
N PHE A 74 24.17 14.79 -17.39
CA PHE A 74 24.74 15.58 -18.47
C PHE A 74 25.98 16.37 -18.03
N TRP A 75 25.92 17.00 -16.86
CA TRP A 75 26.96 17.91 -16.37
C TRP A 75 28.00 17.27 -15.45
N HIS A 76 27.74 16.09 -14.91
CA HIS A 76 28.68 15.37 -14.06
C HIS A 76 29.05 14.03 -14.68
N GLY A 77 30.35 13.74 -14.74
CA GLY A 77 30.85 12.48 -15.30
C GLY A 77 30.56 11.27 -14.40
N ASN A 78 30.40 10.11 -15.02
CA ASN A 78 30.15 8.82 -14.36
C ASN A 78 28.92 8.81 -13.42
N THR A 79 27.90 9.59 -13.75
CA THR A 79 26.65 9.64 -13.00
C THR A 79 25.60 8.76 -13.68
N HIS A 80 25.10 7.76 -12.98
CA HIS A 80 24.08 6.86 -13.47
C HIS A 80 22.74 7.15 -12.79
N ALA A 81 21.74 7.50 -13.60
CA ALA A 81 20.37 7.76 -13.12
C ALA A 81 19.40 6.69 -13.58
N GLY A 82 18.44 6.36 -12.72
CA GLY A 82 17.38 5.42 -13.02
C GLY A 82 16.01 5.92 -12.61
N ILE A 83 14.98 5.64 -13.41
CA ILE A 83 13.57 5.76 -13.01
C ILE A 83 12.92 4.39 -13.10
N ILE A 84 12.30 3.95 -12.01
CA ILE A 84 11.42 2.79 -11.97
C ILE A 84 9.99 3.28 -12.11
N ALA A 85 9.30 2.86 -13.18
CA ALA A 85 7.89 3.12 -13.42
C ALA A 85 7.05 1.88 -13.13
N HIS A 86 5.77 2.06 -12.84
CA HIS A 86 4.90 0.95 -12.44
C HIS A 86 4.48 0.03 -13.61
N ARG A 87 4.56 0.50 -14.86
CA ARG A 87 4.33 -0.29 -16.09
C ARG A 87 5.33 0.07 -17.18
N LYS A 88 5.47 -0.83 -18.14
CA LYS A 88 6.38 -0.64 -19.28
C LYS A 88 5.98 0.56 -20.14
N GLU A 89 4.69 0.73 -20.39
CA GLU A 89 4.15 1.84 -21.19
C GLU A 89 4.45 3.18 -20.52
N ASP A 90 4.33 3.25 -19.17
CA ASP A 90 4.66 4.47 -18.42
C ASP A 90 6.16 4.74 -18.42
N ALA A 91 7.00 3.69 -18.37
CA ALA A 91 8.44 3.84 -18.51
C ALA A 91 8.82 4.42 -19.88
N GLU A 92 8.21 3.92 -20.97
CA GLU A 92 8.40 4.44 -22.32
C GLU A 92 7.93 5.89 -22.45
N ASP A 93 6.79 6.23 -21.84
CA ASP A 93 6.24 7.59 -21.86
C ASP A 93 7.11 8.57 -21.05
N ILE A 94 7.55 8.19 -19.86
CA ILE A 94 8.49 9.01 -19.07
C ILE A 94 9.76 9.25 -19.87
N PHE A 95 10.35 8.19 -20.45
CA PHE A 95 11.56 8.35 -21.23
C PHE A 95 11.36 9.27 -22.44
N LYS A 96 10.39 8.99 -23.30
CA LYS A 96 10.15 9.74 -24.54
C LYS A 96 9.70 11.17 -24.29
N LYS A 97 8.70 11.37 -23.38
CA LYS A 97 8.02 12.65 -23.23
C LYS A 97 8.66 13.58 -22.18
N LYS A 98 9.57 13.07 -21.34
CA LYS A 98 10.24 13.88 -20.30
C LYS A 98 11.75 13.89 -20.51
N VAL A 99 12.42 12.74 -20.46
CA VAL A 99 13.89 12.68 -20.50
C VAL A 99 14.42 12.98 -21.88
N LYS A 100 14.02 12.19 -22.87
CA LYS A 100 14.47 12.34 -24.27
C LYS A 100 14.01 13.68 -24.88
N TYR A 101 12.74 14.05 -24.61
CA TYR A 101 12.17 15.31 -25.05
C TYR A 101 13.01 16.52 -24.57
N ALA A 102 13.35 16.57 -23.29
CA ALA A 102 14.16 17.64 -22.73
C ALA A 102 15.59 17.64 -23.29
N TYR A 103 16.22 16.45 -23.38
CA TYR A 103 17.55 16.32 -23.96
C TYR A 103 17.62 16.81 -25.40
N ASP A 104 16.68 16.41 -26.27
CA ASP A 104 16.67 16.77 -27.69
C ASP A 104 16.51 18.29 -27.93
N ARG A 105 15.89 19.00 -27.00
CA ARG A 105 15.60 20.43 -27.08
C ARG A 105 16.61 21.33 -26.38
N MET A 106 17.61 20.73 -25.73
CA MET A 106 18.71 21.52 -25.20
C MET A 106 19.38 22.34 -26.32
N PRO A 107 19.87 23.57 -26.03
CA PRO A 107 20.59 24.38 -27.01
C PRO A 107 21.72 23.59 -27.70
N THR A 108 21.87 23.72 -29.01
CA THR A 108 22.81 22.91 -29.81
C THR A 108 24.25 23.01 -29.34
N TRP A 109 24.65 24.14 -28.79
CA TRP A 109 26.00 24.36 -28.26
C TRP A 109 26.32 23.42 -27.06
N THR A 110 25.31 22.96 -26.31
CA THR A 110 25.52 22.00 -25.20
C THR A 110 26.18 20.71 -25.65
N ARG A 111 25.95 20.30 -26.91
CA ARG A 111 26.56 19.08 -27.50
C ARG A 111 28.07 19.15 -27.58
N THR A 112 28.67 20.35 -27.51
CA THR A 112 30.13 20.52 -27.45
C THR A 112 30.71 20.17 -26.08
N PHE A 113 29.90 20.14 -25.03
CA PHE A 113 30.32 19.75 -23.68
C PHE A 113 30.12 18.25 -23.45
N ASN A 114 29.02 17.69 -23.93
CA ASN A 114 28.67 16.30 -23.75
C ASN A 114 27.61 15.90 -24.77
N SER A 115 27.74 14.75 -25.39
CA SER A 115 26.73 14.24 -26.30
C SER A 115 26.33 12.79 -25.99
N ALA A 116 25.16 12.39 -26.47
CA ALA A 116 24.73 11.01 -26.30
C ALA A 116 25.50 10.09 -27.24
N THR A 117 26.10 9.06 -26.70
CA THR A 117 26.79 7.98 -27.40
C THR A 117 25.84 6.83 -27.72
N ASN A 118 24.78 6.69 -26.94
CA ASN A 118 23.73 5.70 -27.16
C ASN A 118 22.36 6.36 -26.86
N ASP A 119 21.45 6.17 -27.82
CA ASP A 119 20.08 6.68 -27.78
C ASP A 119 19.14 5.53 -28.15
N ARG A 120 18.92 4.63 -27.21
CA ARG A 120 18.01 3.48 -27.36
C ARG A 120 16.72 3.74 -26.61
N SER A 121 15.69 2.98 -26.93
CA SER A 121 14.44 3.05 -26.18
C SER A 121 14.68 2.74 -24.70
N GLY A 122 14.41 3.75 -23.86
CA GLY A 122 14.56 3.67 -22.40
C GLY A 122 15.95 3.97 -21.86
N GLU A 123 16.96 4.32 -22.71
CA GLU A 123 18.31 4.61 -22.24
C GLU A 123 19.00 5.71 -23.06
N LEU A 124 19.63 6.65 -22.36
CA LEU A 124 20.64 7.57 -22.88
C LEU A 124 21.98 7.27 -22.21
N ALA A 125 23.05 7.11 -22.99
CA ALA A 125 24.42 7.09 -22.50
C ALA A 125 25.17 8.29 -23.09
N PHE A 126 26.11 8.84 -22.32
CA PHE A 126 26.82 10.07 -22.63
C PHE A 126 28.32 9.84 -22.76
N GLU A 127 29.01 10.72 -23.50
CA GLU A 127 30.48 10.69 -23.68
C GLU A 127 31.24 10.82 -22.34
N ASN A 128 30.67 11.52 -21.36
CA ASN A 128 31.26 11.71 -20.03
C ASN A 128 31.17 10.43 -19.13
N GLY A 129 30.76 9.28 -19.68
CA GLY A 129 30.61 8.03 -18.95
C GLY A 129 29.29 7.88 -18.17
N SER A 130 28.43 8.89 -18.19
CA SER A 130 27.13 8.86 -17.51
C SER A 130 26.06 8.13 -18.30
N SER A 131 25.01 7.66 -17.61
CA SER A 131 23.85 7.06 -18.28
C SER A 131 22.55 7.36 -17.56
N TYR A 132 21.45 7.39 -18.30
CA TYR A 132 20.10 7.59 -17.81
C TYR A 132 19.19 6.48 -18.30
N ARG A 133 18.51 5.75 -17.41
CA ARG A 133 17.65 4.62 -17.76
C ARG A 133 16.26 4.74 -17.16
N VAL A 134 15.24 4.36 -17.91
CA VAL A 134 13.85 4.25 -17.41
C VAL A 134 13.34 2.84 -17.67
N SER A 135 12.89 2.15 -16.61
CA SER A 135 12.49 0.74 -16.68
C SER A 135 11.43 0.44 -15.61
N THR A 136 10.98 -0.80 -15.52
CA THR A 136 10.08 -1.28 -14.46
C THR A 136 10.84 -1.88 -13.26
N GLY A 137 12.17 -1.96 -13.32
CA GLY A 137 13.02 -2.42 -12.22
C GLY A 137 14.49 -2.51 -12.64
N PHE A 138 15.37 -2.49 -11.66
CA PHE A 138 16.82 -2.64 -11.84
C PHE A 138 17.33 -3.72 -10.89
N ARG A 139 17.94 -4.76 -11.44
CA ARG A 139 18.51 -5.88 -10.67
C ARG A 139 20.01 -5.78 -10.50
N SER A 140 20.67 -4.99 -11.34
CA SER A 140 22.13 -4.86 -11.37
C SER A 140 22.54 -3.43 -11.76
N GLY A 141 23.73 -3.02 -11.38
CA GLY A 141 24.29 -1.70 -11.61
C GLY A 141 24.41 -0.91 -10.32
N THR A 142 25.10 0.22 -10.41
CA THR A 142 25.23 1.20 -9.32
C THR A 142 24.62 2.51 -9.83
N TYR A 143 23.71 3.07 -9.07
CA TYR A 143 23.05 4.31 -9.41
C TYR A 143 23.39 5.40 -8.38
N GLN A 144 23.62 6.62 -8.86
CA GLN A 144 23.78 7.80 -8.03
C GLN A 144 22.45 8.55 -7.86
N ARG A 145 21.50 8.30 -8.76
CA ARG A 145 20.18 8.93 -8.76
C ARG A 145 19.13 7.88 -9.09
N LEU A 146 18.19 7.66 -8.19
CA LEU A 146 17.10 6.70 -8.41
C LEU A 146 15.77 7.30 -8.02
N LEU A 147 14.79 7.25 -8.94
CA LEU A 147 13.40 7.55 -8.68
C LEU A 147 12.56 6.28 -8.77
N VAL A 148 11.74 6.02 -7.76
CA VAL A 148 10.64 5.04 -7.85
C VAL A 148 9.33 5.83 -7.96
N SER A 149 8.75 5.83 -9.16
CA SER A 149 7.54 6.59 -9.47
C SER A 149 6.29 5.73 -9.30
N GLU A 150 5.25 6.31 -8.69
CA GLU A 150 3.96 5.66 -8.39
C GLU A 150 4.13 4.37 -7.55
N PHE A 151 5.01 4.41 -6.55
CA PHE A 151 5.34 3.23 -5.74
C PHE A 151 4.16 2.67 -4.95
N GLY A 152 3.22 3.52 -4.51
CA GLY A 152 1.97 3.06 -3.89
C GLY A 152 1.18 2.13 -4.82
N LYS A 153 1.09 2.45 -6.12
CA LYS A 153 0.44 1.59 -7.11
C LYS A 153 1.18 0.27 -7.32
N ILE A 154 2.53 0.30 -7.31
CA ILE A 154 3.34 -0.93 -7.40
C ILE A 154 3.05 -1.80 -6.18
N CYS A 155 3.06 -1.25 -4.96
CA CYS A 155 2.74 -1.98 -3.73
C CYS A 155 1.34 -2.60 -3.77
N ALA A 156 0.35 -1.85 -4.28
CA ALA A 156 -1.04 -2.32 -4.31
C ALA A 156 -1.32 -3.38 -5.36
N LYS A 157 -0.70 -3.27 -6.56
CA LYS A 157 -1.00 -4.13 -7.72
C LYS A 157 -0.02 -5.29 -7.90
N SER A 158 1.22 -5.11 -7.47
CA SER A 158 2.32 -6.06 -7.69
C SER A 158 3.24 -6.12 -6.46
N PRO A 159 2.75 -6.69 -5.32
CA PRO A 159 3.51 -6.74 -4.06
C PRO A 159 4.89 -7.39 -4.20
N ASP A 160 5.02 -8.43 -5.02
CA ASP A 160 6.30 -9.10 -5.28
C ASP A 160 7.30 -8.18 -5.95
N VAL A 161 6.84 -7.38 -6.94
CA VAL A 161 7.68 -6.38 -7.60
C VAL A 161 8.09 -5.28 -6.60
N ALA A 162 7.16 -4.86 -5.73
CA ALA A 162 7.48 -3.91 -4.66
C ALA A 162 8.55 -4.45 -3.72
N LYS A 163 8.45 -5.71 -3.32
CA LYS A 163 9.46 -6.41 -2.51
C LYS A 163 10.82 -6.45 -3.21
N GLU A 164 10.84 -6.79 -4.50
CA GLU A 164 12.06 -6.81 -5.31
C GLU A 164 12.70 -5.41 -5.42
N ILE A 165 11.91 -4.36 -5.60
CA ILE A 165 12.41 -2.98 -5.60
C ILE A 165 13.09 -2.66 -4.27
N VAL A 166 12.45 -2.97 -3.14
CA VAL A 166 12.98 -2.67 -1.80
C VAL A 166 14.24 -3.49 -1.49
N THR A 167 14.23 -4.78 -1.79
CA THR A 167 15.36 -5.67 -1.46
C THR A 167 16.48 -5.65 -2.50
N GLY A 168 16.21 -5.22 -3.71
CA GLY A 168 17.14 -5.17 -4.83
C GLY A 168 17.46 -3.74 -5.28
N SER A 169 16.51 -3.09 -5.96
CA SER A 169 16.79 -1.83 -6.66
C SER A 169 17.22 -0.68 -5.73
N LEU A 170 16.61 -0.52 -4.55
CA LEU A 170 17.01 0.52 -3.59
C LEU A 170 18.44 0.30 -3.06
N ASN A 171 18.88 -0.94 -2.97
CA ASN A 171 20.23 -1.28 -2.52
C ASN A 171 21.32 -1.06 -3.60
N THR A 172 20.94 -0.69 -4.83
CA THR A 172 21.90 -0.30 -5.89
C THR A 172 22.44 1.12 -5.71
N VAL A 173 21.87 1.89 -4.76
CA VAL A 173 22.23 3.27 -4.49
C VAL A 173 22.94 3.37 -3.15
N SER A 174 24.14 3.97 -3.14
CA SER A 174 24.89 4.21 -1.91
C SER A 174 24.21 5.26 -1.04
N THR A 175 24.46 5.24 0.27
CA THR A 175 23.78 6.08 1.27
C THR A 175 24.00 7.58 1.12
N ASP A 176 25.07 7.98 0.43
CA ASP A 176 25.42 9.37 0.12
C ASP A 176 24.80 9.88 -1.20
N GLN A 177 24.10 9.02 -1.91
CA GLN A 177 23.45 9.31 -3.18
C GLN A 177 21.95 9.60 -3.00
N ILE A 178 21.21 9.86 -4.07
CA ILE A 178 19.82 10.28 -4.00
C ILE A 178 18.88 9.17 -4.43
N VAL A 179 17.95 8.83 -3.53
CA VAL A 179 16.78 7.99 -3.79
C VAL A 179 15.53 8.81 -3.53
N ALA A 180 14.64 8.89 -4.50
CA ALA A 180 13.31 9.47 -4.34
C ALA A 180 12.24 8.42 -4.58
N ILE A 181 11.27 8.34 -3.69
CA ILE A 181 10.09 7.48 -3.82
C ILE A 181 8.86 8.38 -3.82
N GLU A 182 8.03 8.32 -4.85
CA GLU A 182 6.86 9.19 -4.96
C GLU A 182 5.61 8.42 -5.35
N SER A 183 4.47 8.79 -4.77
CA SER A 183 3.15 8.28 -5.18
C SER A 183 2.00 9.11 -4.62
N THR A 184 0.80 8.92 -5.20
CA THR A 184 -0.47 9.03 -4.47
C THR A 184 -0.61 7.81 -3.53
N ALA A 185 -1.45 7.91 -2.50
CA ALA A 185 -1.70 6.79 -1.60
C ALA A 185 -2.48 5.66 -2.29
N GLU A 186 -2.24 4.42 -1.88
CA GLU A 186 -2.94 3.22 -2.39
C GLU A 186 -3.17 2.24 -1.23
N GLY A 187 -4.13 2.56 -0.36
CA GLY A 187 -4.47 1.70 0.79
C GLY A 187 -3.55 1.83 1.99
N ARG A 188 -3.91 1.11 3.05
CA ARG A 188 -3.21 1.10 4.35
C ARG A 188 -2.30 -0.09 4.52
N SER A 189 -1.65 -0.55 3.45
CA SER A 189 -0.74 -1.69 3.48
C SER A 189 0.38 -1.55 2.45
N GLY A 190 1.44 -2.32 2.65
CA GLY A 190 2.60 -2.36 1.77
C GLY A 190 3.63 -1.28 2.07
N TYR A 191 4.80 -1.45 1.45
CA TYR A 191 5.99 -0.65 1.75
C TYR A 191 5.78 0.86 1.66
N PHE A 192 4.99 1.36 0.70
CA PHE A 192 4.78 2.81 0.57
C PHE A 192 4.00 3.39 1.75
N PHE A 193 3.00 2.66 2.25
CA PHE A 193 2.29 3.04 3.46
C PHE A 193 3.21 3.02 4.69
N ASP A 194 3.94 1.92 4.90
CA ASP A 194 4.84 1.77 6.06
C ASP A 194 5.95 2.83 6.04
N PHE A 195 6.55 3.09 4.89
CA PHE A 195 7.54 4.14 4.72
C PHE A 195 6.97 5.53 4.99
N SER A 196 5.75 5.82 4.51
CA SER A 196 5.09 7.10 4.74
C SER A 196 4.82 7.33 6.23
N GLN A 197 4.32 6.31 6.93
CA GLN A 197 4.09 6.41 8.38
C GLN A 197 5.39 6.63 9.17
N ALA A 198 6.46 5.89 8.81
CA ALA A 198 7.75 6.03 9.47
C ALA A 198 8.39 7.40 9.22
N ALA A 199 8.37 7.87 7.96
CA ALA A 199 8.94 9.16 7.59
C ALA A 199 8.15 10.35 8.16
N GLU A 200 6.82 10.28 8.19
CA GLU A 200 5.95 11.27 8.84
C GLU A 200 6.23 11.34 10.35
N ALA A 201 6.34 10.19 11.01
CA ALA A 201 6.66 10.14 12.45
C ALA A 201 8.03 10.76 12.75
N LEU A 202 9.03 10.55 11.89
CA LEU A 202 10.34 11.21 12.02
C LEU A 202 10.22 12.73 11.82
N ALA A 203 9.48 13.18 10.82
CA ALA A 203 9.26 14.61 10.56
C ALA A 203 8.55 15.31 11.75
N LEU A 204 7.57 14.66 12.37
CA LEU A 204 6.86 15.19 13.54
C LEU A 204 7.73 15.24 14.81
N ARG A 205 8.67 14.32 14.98
CA ARG A 205 9.62 14.36 16.10
C ARG A 205 10.62 15.51 15.98
N GLY A 206 10.91 15.95 14.75
CA GLY A 206 11.96 16.92 14.49
C GLY A 206 13.37 16.34 14.70
N GLY A 207 14.39 17.15 14.52
CA GLY A 207 15.80 16.78 14.66
C GLY A 207 16.50 16.55 13.32
N GLU A 208 17.79 16.25 13.38
CA GLU A 208 18.60 15.96 12.19
C GLU A 208 18.35 14.54 11.70
N LEU A 209 18.19 14.40 10.39
CA LEU A 209 18.06 13.10 9.73
C LEU A 209 19.43 12.53 9.40
N SER A 210 19.62 11.24 9.63
CA SER A 210 20.78 10.54 9.05
C SER A 210 20.58 10.33 7.53
N PRO A 211 21.65 10.18 6.74
CA PRO A 211 21.54 9.94 5.29
C PRO A 211 20.68 8.74 4.89
N MET A 212 20.52 7.76 5.79
CA MET A 212 19.66 6.58 5.56
C MET A 212 18.19 6.80 5.92
N GLN A 213 17.86 7.90 6.59
CA GLN A 213 16.48 8.22 6.98
C GLN A 213 15.78 9.01 5.89
N GLN A 214 14.51 8.71 5.70
CA GLN A 214 13.69 9.36 4.69
C GLN A 214 13.20 10.73 5.16
N ARG A 215 13.46 11.76 4.34
CA ARG A 215 12.81 13.06 4.47
C ARG A 215 11.42 12.97 3.88
N PHE A 216 10.41 13.28 4.68
CA PHE A 216 9.01 13.22 4.27
C PHE A 216 8.57 14.53 3.62
N PHE A 217 7.96 14.43 2.44
CA PHE A 217 7.30 15.52 1.75
C PHE A 217 5.82 15.15 1.58
N PHE A 218 4.96 16.07 1.95
CA PHE A 218 3.53 15.95 1.72
C PHE A 218 3.02 17.16 0.96
N PHE A 219 2.47 16.91 -0.23
CA PHE A 219 1.93 17.94 -1.11
C PHE A 219 0.43 17.82 -1.25
N PRO A 220 -0.36 18.58 -0.47
CA PRO A 220 -1.81 18.56 -0.53
C PRO A 220 -2.33 19.25 -1.79
N TRP A 221 -3.58 18.92 -2.13
CA TRP A 221 -4.22 19.47 -3.34
C TRP A 221 -4.41 21.00 -3.29
N PHE A 222 -4.73 21.55 -2.13
CA PHE A 222 -5.08 22.98 -1.98
C PHE A 222 -3.89 23.94 -2.11
N ASP A 223 -2.68 23.44 -2.12
CA ASP A 223 -1.49 24.24 -2.40
C ASP A 223 -1.22 24.39 -3.91
N GLU A 224 -1.94 23.61 -4.77
CA GLU A 224 -1.83 23.75 -6.22
C GLU A 224 -2.71 24.92 -6.73
N PRO A 225 -2.10 25.99 -7.29
CA PRO A 225 -2.85 27.17 -7.73
C PRO A 225 -3.86 26.89 -8.85
N GLY A 226 -3.63 25.84 -9.64
CA GLY A 226 -4.49 25.45 -10.75
C GLY A 226 -5.73 24.66 -10.36
N TYR A 227 -5.90 24.26 -9.09
CA TYR A 227 -7.09 23.52 -8.65
C TYR A 227 -8.18 24.47 -8.19
N ARG A 228 -8.79 25.15 -9.16
CA ARG A 228 -9.82 26.17 -8.98
C ARG A 228 -10.96 26.01 -9.97
N GLU A 229 -12.14 26.42 -9.56
CA GLU A 229 -13.33 26.49 -10.40
C GLU A 229 -14.06 27.82 -10.19
N SER A 230 -14.06 28.64 -11.24
CA SER A 230 -14.61 30.02 -11.19
C SER A 230 -16.12 30.08 -11.34
N SER A 231 -16.77 29.00 -11.80
CA SER A 231 -18.23 29.00 -12.09
C SER A 231 -19.05 29.23 -10.83
N GLU A 232 -19.67 30.40 -10.68
CA GLU A 232 -20.48 30.78 -9.51
C GLU A 232 -21.76 29.95 -9.35
N GLY A 233 -22.21 29.26 -10.41
CA GLY A 233 -23.37 28.37 -10.37
C GLY A 233 -23.15 27.06 -9.62
N ILE A 234 -21.93 26.77 -9.17
CA ILE A 234 -21.63 25.54 -8.41
C ILE A 234 -21.88 25.79 -6.92
N ILE A 235 -22.89 25.10 -6.41
CA ILE A 235 -23.23 25.13 -4.98
C ILE A 235 -22.38 24.08 -4.26
N VAL A 236 -21.57 24.53 -3.32
CA VAL A 236 -20.79 23.66 -2.43
C VAL A 236 -21.71 23.12 -1.34
N SER A 237 -21.74 21.81 -1.17
CA SER A 237 -22.58 21.15 -0.17
C SER A 237 -22.16 21.54 1.26
N LYS A 238 -23.10 21.43 2.20
CA LYS A 238 -22.82 21.69 3.61
C LYS A 238 -21.73 20.75 4.14
N GLU A 239 -21.78 19.48 3.75
CA GLU A 239 -20.78 18.47 4.13
C GLU A 239 -19.37 18.85 3.66
N THR A 240 -19.23 19.28 2.40
CA THR A 240 -17.94 19.73 1.85
C THR A 240 -17.43 20.97 2.58
N ASN A 241 -18.29 21.94 2.88
CA ASN A 241 -17.89 23.12 3.63
C ASN A 241 -17.42 22.79 5.04
N GLU A 242 -18.18 22.00 5.82
CA GLU A 242 -17.80 21.55 7.16
C GLU A 242 -16.47 20.77 7.16
N TYR A 243 -16.27 19.95 6.13
CA TYR A 243 -15.00 19.23 5.96
C TYR A 243 -13.85 20.20 5.70
N LEU A 244 -13.99 21.12 4.74
CA LEU A 244 -12.91 22.04 4.37
C LEU A 244 -12.62 23.07 5.47
N ASP A 245 -13.62 23.52 6.23
CA ASP A 245 -13.43 24.37 7.41
C ASP A 245 -12.56 23.68 8.48
N ARG A 246 -12.78 22.39 8.69
CA ARG A 246 -11.94 21.59 9.59
C ARG A 246 -10.49 21.48 9.07
N ILE A 247 -10.32 21.26 7.75
CA ILE A 247 -8.99 21.22 7.13
C ILE A 247 -8.28 22.56 7.25
N GLU A 248 -8.96 23.68 7.02
CA GLU A 248 -8.39 25.03 7.22
C GLU A 248 -7.86 25.23 8.63
N LEU A 249 -8.64 24.78 9.65
CA LEU A 249 -8.26 24.87 11.03
C LEU A 249 -7.04 23.99 11.35
N GLU A 250 -7.07 22.73 10.88
CA GLU A 250 -6.00 21.73 11.14
C GLU A 250 -4.69 22.14 10.46
N ARG A 251 -4.78 22.57 9.19
CA ARG A 251 -3.61 22.89 8.36
C ARG A 251 -3.18 24.35 8.46
N LYS A 252 -3.95 25.20 9.16
CA LYS A 252 -3.74 26.66 9.25
C LYS A 252 -3.59 27.31 7.87
N ARG A 253 -4.38 26.84 6.92
CA ARG A 253 -4.34 27.24 5.51
C ARG A 253 -5.74 27.58 5.04
N LYS A 254 -5.92 28.76 4.43
CA LYS A 254 -7.20 29.18 3.88
C LYS A 254 -7.46 28.47 2.55
N ILE A 255 -8.65 27.92 2.38
CA ILE A 255 -9.18 27.32 1.14
C ILE A 255 -10.28 28.25 0.63
N ASP A 256 -10.04 28.96 -0.44
CA ASP A 256 -10.98 29.95 -0.96
C ASP A 256 -12.17 29.31 -1.70
N GLU A 257 -13.16 30.12 -2.09
CA GLU A 257 -14.38 29.65 -2.68
C GLU A 257 -14.22 28.92 -4.02
N GLU A 258 -13.26 29.34 -4.86
CA GLU A 258 -12.96 28.67 -6.13
C GLU A 258 -12.35 27.29 -5.89
N GLN A 259 -11.50 27.14 -4.90
CA GLN A 259 -10.94 25.86 -4.48
C GLN A 259 -12.04 24.94 -3.88
N ARG A 260 -12.96 25.51 -3.08
CA ARG A 260 -14.10 24.75 -2.53
C ARG A 260 -15.03 24.23 -3.63
N ARG A 261 -15.33 25.07 -4.64
CA ARG A 261 -16.10 24.66 -5.82
C ARG A 261 -15.41 23.56 -6.62
N TRP A 262 -14.12 23.72 -6.83
CA TRP A 262 -13.31 22.70 -7.51
C TRP A 262 -13.34 21.38 -6.75
N TYR A 263 -13.16 21.40 -5.42
CA TYR A 263 -13.21 20.21 -4.58
C TYR A 263 -14.57 19.51 -4.66
N GLU A 264 -15.66 20.26 -4.55
CA GLU A 264 -17.03 19.74 -4.67
C GLU A 264 -17.26 19.01 -6.01
N MET A 265 -16.84 19.63 -7.12
CA MET A 265 -16.97 19.02 -8.44
C MET A 265 -16.11 17.77 -8.60
N LYS A 266 -14.88 17.79 -8.12
CA LYS A 266 -14.00 16.63 -8.15
C LYS A 266 -14.52 15.51 -7.26
N HIS A 267 -15.02 15.84 -6.08
CA HIS A 267 -15.61 14.86 -5.16
C HIS A 267 -16.85 14.18 -5.77
N LYS A 268 -17.70 14.90 -6.49
CA LYS A 268 -18.83 14.31 -7.23
C LYS A 268 -18.40 13.29 -8.30
N ILE A 269 -17.23 13.51 -8.92
CA ILE A 269 -16.69 12.61 -9.95
C ILE A 269 -15.98 11.41 -9.32
N LEU A 270 -15.18 11.64 -8.30
CA LEU A 270 -14.26 10.64 -7.73
C LEU A 270 -14.86 9.88 -6.54
N GLY A 271 -15.90 10.42 -5.90
CA GLY A 271 -16.46 9.81 -4.70
C GLY A 271 -15.42 9.56 -3.62
N ASP A 272 -15.41 8.35 -3.10
CA ASP A 272 -14.48 7.92 -2.04
C ASP A 272 -12.99 8.01 -2.42
N CYS A 273 -12.67 7.97 -3.72
CA CYS A 273 -11.28 8.12 -4.20
C CYS A 273 -10.75 9.57 -4.10
N MET A 274 -11.61 10.56 -3.80
CA MET A 274 -11.20 11.96 -3.77
C MET A 274 -10.04 12.22 -2.80
N LYS A 275 -10.12 11.70 -1.59
CA LYS A 275 -9.10 11.91 -0.55
C LYS A 275 -7.79 11.18 -0.83
N GLN A 276 -7.86 10.05 -1.55
CA GLN A 276 -6.68 9.31 -2.02
C GLN A 276 -5.93 10.09 -3.09
N GLU A 277 -6.65 10.60 -4.09
CA GLU A 277 -6.08 11.24 -5.26
C GLU A 277 -5.72 12.72 -5.01
N TYR A 278 -6.49 13.38 -4.15
CA TYR A 278 -6.34 14.78 -3.78
C TYR A 278 -6.41 14.96 -2.25
N PRO A 279 -5.45 14.40 -1.51
CA PRO A 279 -5.45 14.44 -0.05
C PRO A 279 -5.25 15.85 0.51
N SER A 280 -5.92 16.16 1.62
CA SER A 280 -5.69 17.34 2.43
C SER A 280 -4.74 17.08 3.59
N THR A 281 -4.66 15.81 4.04
CA THR A 281 -3.73 15.36 5.08
C THR A 281 -3.10 14.01 4.74
N PRO A 282 -1.90 13.69 5.25
CA PRO A 282 -1.29 12.38 5.02
C PRO A 282 -2.17 11.23 5.52
N LYS A 283 -2.84 11.42 6.66
CA LYS A 283 -3.71 10.42 7.26
C LYS A 283 -4.87 10.04 6.36
N GLU A 284 -5.61 11.03 5.84
CA GLU A 284 -6.79 10.76 5.00
C GLU A 284 -6.43 10.18 3.63
N ALA A 285 -5.22 10.48 3.11
CA ALA A 285 -4.75 9.93 1.85
C ALA A 285 -4.85 8.39 1.83
N PHE A 286 -4.51 7.77 2.94
CA PHE A 286 -4.59 6.31 3.10
C PHE A 286 -5.93 5.80 3.61
N GLU A 287 -6.82 6.66 4.14
CA GLU A 287 -8.14 6.25 4.66
C GLU A 287 -9.14 5.91 3.56
N SER A 288 -9.05 6.57 2.43
CA SER A 288 -10.04 6.50 1.35
C SER A 288 -9.81 5.38 0.34
N ALA A 289 -8.68 4.67 0.41
CA ALA A 289 -8.37 3.57 -0.51
C ALA A 289 -9.14 2.28 -0.17
N ASN A 290 -10.46 2.40 0.00
CA ASN A 290 -11.36 1.26 0.27
C ASN A 290 -11.86 0.58 -1.01
N GLU A 291 -11.53 1.11 -2.19
CA GLU A 291 -11.98 0.52 -3.45
C GLU A 291 -11.35 -0.86 -3.65
N GLY A 292 -12.21 -1.85 -3.78
CA GLY A 292 -11.78 -3.24 -3.84
C GLY A 292 -11.55 -3.93 -2.50
N LEU A 293 -11.46 -3.22 -1.38
CA LEU A 293 -11.34 -3.84 -0.05
C LEU A 293 -12.66 -4.45 0.41
N TYR A 294 -12.56 -5.62 1.03
CA TYR A 294 -13.76 -6.29 1.53
C TYR A 294 -14.28 -5.71 2.85
N TYR A 295 -13.38 -5.27 3.75
CA TYR A 295 -13.71 -4.88 5.12
C TYR A 295 -13.30 -3.45 5.48
N GLY A 296 -12.78 -2.68 4.53
CA GLY A 296 -12.15 -1.38 4.78
C GLY A 296 -13.03 -0.41 5.60
N THR A 297 -14.31 -0.27 5.23
CA THR A 297 -15.26 0.62 5.93
C THR A 297 -15.50 0.16 7.38
N GLN A 298 -15.71 -1.15 7.61
CA GLN A 298 -16.00 -1.70 8.93
C GLN A 298 -14.79 -1.60 9.85
N LEU A 299 -13.59 -1.94 9.36
CA LEU A 299 -12.35 -1.89 10.14
C LEU A 299 -11.93 -0.45 10.45
N SER A 300 -12.12 0.47 9.51
CA SER A 300 -11.92 1.91 9.78
C SER A 300 -12.83 2.42 10.89
N LYS A 301 -14.09 1.96 10.93
CA LYS A 301 -15.02 2.29 12.02
C LYS A 301 -14.55 1.71 13.35
N ILE A 302 -14.14 0.43 13.38
CA ILE A 302 -13.60 -0.22 14.59
C ILE A 302 -12.43 0.58 15.15
N ARG A 303 -11.48 0.97 14.30
CA ARG A 303 -10.33 1.78 14.69
C ARG A 303 -10.75 3.15 15.24
N ALA A 304 -11.69 3.83 14.58
CA ALA A 304 -12.17 5.14 14.99
C ALA A 304 -12.95 5.12 16.33
N THR A 305 -13.63 4.01 16.62
CA THR A 305 -14.43 3.84 17.86
C THR A 305 -13.64 3.18 19.00
N GLY A 306 -12.32 2.97 18.85
CA GLY A 306 -11.48 2.36 19.87
C GLY A 306 -11.67 0.84 20.03
N GLY A 307 -12.21 0.17 19.01
CA GLY A 307 -12.36 -1.30 19.00
C GLY A 307 -11.07 -2.06 18.70
N LEU A 308 -9.98 -1.35 18.35
CA LEU A 308 -8.61 -1.87 18.37
C LEU A 308 -7.93 -1.31 19.63
N CYS A 309 -7.80 -2.14 20.65
CA CYS A 309 -7.36 -1.77 21.99
C CYS A 309 -6.75 -2.97 22.71
N ARG A 310 -6.35 -2.81 23.97
CA ARG A 310 -5.92 -3.93 24.80
C ARG A 310 -7.12 -4.80 25.20
N VAL A 311 -7.11 -6.08 24.81
CA VAL A 311 -8.18 -7.06 25.08
C VAL A 311 -7.60 -8.23 25.88
N PRO A 312 -7.72 -8.22 27.23
CA PRO A 312 -7.19 -9.30 28.05
C PRO A 312 -7.98 -10.62 27.85
N TYR A 313 -7.30 -11.74 28.04
CA TYR A 313 -7.94 -13.04 28.15
C TYR A 313 -8.84 -13.11 29.38
N ASP A 314 -10.09 -13.52 29.18
CA ASP A 314 -11.07 -13.79 30.25
C ASP A 314 -11.11 -15.31 30.53
N ASP A 315 -10.64 -15.75 31.69
CA ASP A 315 -10.57 -17.14 32.09
C ASP A 315 -11.96 -17.77 32.35
N SER A 316 -12.99 -16.96 32.53
CA SER A 316 -14.38 -17.40 32.68
C SER A 316 -14.99 -17.87 31.36
N LEU A 317 -14.45 -17.44 30.20
CA LEU A 317 -14.95 -17.75 28.87
C LEU A 317 -14.01 -18.72 28.14
N PRO A 318 -14.55 -19.67 27.37
CA PRO A 318 -13.70 -20.52 26.52
C PRO A 318 -13.09 -19.71 25.38
N VAL A 319 -11.86 -20.07 25.00
CA VAL A 319 -11.22 -19.57 23.79
C VAL A 319 -11.55 -20.50 22.61
N HIS A 320 -12.08 -19.92 21.57
CA HIS A 320 -12.29 -20.58 20.29
C HIS A 320 -11.17 -20.23 19.33
N THR A 321 -10.88 -21.13 18.36
CA THR A 321 -9.92 -20.86 17.30
C THR A 321 -10.56 -21.07 15.93
N ALA A 322 -10.14 -20.30 14.93
CA ALA A 322 -10.51 -20.50 13.54
C ALA A 322 -9.25 -20.56 12.68
N TRP A 323 -9.17 -21.56 11.83
CA TRP A 323 -7.97 -21.93 11.10
C TRP A 323 -8.17 -21.79 9.59
N ASP A 324 -7.15 -21.31 8.92
CA ASP A 324 -6.94 -21.55 7.49
C ASP A 324 -5.66 -22.38 7.35
N ILE A 325 -5.73 -23.52 6.67
CA ILE A 325 -4.67 -24.51 6.61
C ILE A 325 -3.97 -24.41 5.26
N GLY A 326 -2.73 -23.96 5.25
CA GLY A 326 -1.83 -24.05 4.11
C GLY A 326 -0.89 -25.26 4.23
N LEU A 327 -0.76 -26.08 3.19
CA LEU A 327 0.22 -27.17 3.15
C LEU A 327 1.55 -26.66 2.56
N ASP A 328 1.47 -25.90 1.48
CA ASP A 328 2.61 -25.23 0.81
C ASP A 328 2.54 -23.71 0.94
N ASP A 329 1.73 -23.20 1.89
CA ASP A 329 1.41 -21.79 2.06
C ASP A 329 1.19 -21.49 3.56
N PHE A 330 0.82 -20.24 3.91
CA PHE A 330 0.61 -19.86 5.29
C PHE A 330 -0.56 -20.60 5.94
N THR A 331 -0.33 -21.13 7.15
CA THR A 331 -1.42 -21.49 8.07
C THR A 331 -1.67 -20.32 9.01
N SER A 332 -2.92 -19.88 9.13
CA SER A 332 -3.32 -18.77 10.00
C SER A 332 -4.38 -19.18 11.02
N ILE A 333 -4.28 -18.62 12.23
CA ILE A 333 -5.13 -18.97 13.38
C ILE A 333 -5.59 -17.72 14.10
N TRP A 334 -6.90 -17.49 14.17
CA TRP A 334 -7.50 -16.50 15.06
C TRP A 334 -7.93 -17.15 16.37
N CYS A 335 -7.57 -16.53 17.51
CA CYS A 335 -8.06 -16.91 18.84
C CYS A 335 -9.06 -15.87 19.33
N PHE A 336 -10.24 -16.30 19.74
CA PHE A 336 -11.30 -15.39 20.12
C PHE A 336 -12.18 -15.93 21.25
N GLN A 337 -12.84 -15.04 21.97
CA GLN A 337 -13.82 -15.33 22.99
C GLN A 337 -15.15 -14.66 22.65
N VAL A 338 -16.26 -15.28 23.04
CA VAL A 338 -17.61 -14.71 22.84
C VAL A 338 -18.27 -14.57 24.20
N ASN A 339 -18.68 -13.35 24.55
CA ASN A 339 -19.40 -13.10 25.78
C ASN A 339 -20.90 -13.41 25.67
N ARG A 340 -21.62 -13.39 26.78
CA ARG A 340 -23.08 -13.67 26.82
C ARG A 340 -23.92 -12.71 26.00
N GLY A 341 -23.41 -11.50 25.71
CA GLY A 341 -24.06 -10.50 24.86
C GLY A 341 -23.78 -10.68 23.36
N GLY A 342 -23.01 -11.72 22.97
CA GLY A 342 -22.64 -11.97 21.56
C GLY A 342 -21.51 -11.10 21.04
N ASN A 343 -20.83 -10.30 21.89
CA ASN A 343 -19.65 -9.55 21.49
C ASN A 343 -18.44 -10.49 21.42
N ILE A 344 -17.57 -10.21 20.45
CA ILE A 344 -16.46 -11.06 20.07
C ILE A 344 -15.15 -10.35 20.39
N SER A 345 -14.34 -10.94 21.25
CA SER A 345 -13.02 -10.47 21.64
C SER A 345 -11.95 -11.27 20.89
N LEU A 346 -11.27 -10.67 19.92
CA LEU A 346 -10.11 -11.23 19.22
C LEU A 346 -8.88 -11.03 20.12
N ILE A 347 -8.44 -12.09 20.78
CA ILE A 347 -7.41 -12.02 21.85
C ILE A 347 -6.02 -12.42 21.38
N ASN A 348 -5.91 -13.13 20.25
CA ASN A 348 -4.63 -13.50 19.67
C ASN A 348 -4.76 -13.85 18.19
N TYR A 349 -3.66 -13.73 17.46
CA TYR A 349 -3.52 -14.14 16.06
C TYR A 349 -2.15 -14.77 15.86
N TYR A 350 -2.07 -15.84 15.08
CA TYR A 350 -0.82 -16.48 14.71
C TYR A 350 -0.87 -16.92 13.26
N GLU A 351 0.24 -16.76 12.58
CA GLU A 351 0.47 -17.32 11.25
C GLU A 351 1.93 -17.73 11.09
N ASN A 352 2.14 -18.80 10.35
CA ASN A 352 3.45 -19.26 9.94
C ASN A 352 3.32 -20.07 8.64
N TRP A 353 4.44 -20.37 7.99
CA TRP A 353 4.50 -21.15 6.76
C TRP A 353 5.53 -22.27 6.93
N ASP A 354 5.43 -23.31 6.10
CA ASP A 354 6.35 -24.45 6.06
C ASP A 354 6.50 -25.19 7.41
N GLU A 355 5.40 -25.25 8.20
CA GLU A 355 5.37 -25.92 9.49
C GLU A 355 4.26 -26.97 9.56
N GLY A 356 4.54 -28.09 10.25
CA GLY A 356 3.56 -29.14 10.45
C GLY A 356 2.51 -28.83 11.51
N ALA A 357 1.42 -29.62 11.54
CA ALA A 357 0.32 -29.45 12.48
C ALA A 357 0.76 -29.40 13.96
N ALA A 358 1.78 -30.16 14.34
CA ALA A 358 2.32 -30.19 15.70
C ALA A 358 2.84 -28.81 16.16
N HIS A 359 3.49 -28.06 15.27
CA HIS A 359 4.01 -26.71 15.57
C HIS A 359 2.89 -25.77 16.03
N TYR A 360 1.79 -25.75 15.30
CA TYR A 360 0.64 -24.87 15.62
C TYR A 360 -0.07 -25.31 16.90
N CYS A 361 -0.17 -26.61 17.13
CA CYS A 361 -0.73 -27.16 18.36
C CYS A 361 0.15 -26.81 19.57
N ASP A 362 1.47 -26.93 19.45
CA ASP A 362 2.42 -26.53 20.49
C ASP A 362 2.34 -25.04 20.81
N TRP A 363 2.19 -24.20 19.76
CA TRP A 363 2.00 -22.77 19.96
C TRP A 363 0.73 -22.48 20.74
N LEU A 364 -0.40 -23.10 20.40
CA LEU A 364 -1.67 -22.94 21.12
C LEU A 364 -1.55 -23.42 22.58
N ASN A 365 -0.96 -24.59 22.83
CA ASN A 365 -0.81 -25.15 24.17
C ASN A 365 0.04 -24.24 25.09
N LYS A 366 1.05 -23.55 24.54
CA LYS A 366 1.86 -22.55 25.28
C LYS A 366 1.05 -21.36 25.76
N GLN A 367 -0.09 -21.05 25.12
CA GLN A 367 -0.95 -19.92 25.55
C GLN A 367 -1.73 -20.22 26.83
N ARG A 368 -1.83 -21.50 27.24
CA ARG A 368 -2.56 -21.96 28.45
C ARG A 368 -4.03 -21.52 28.48
N TYR A 369 -4.66 -21.42 27.31
CA TYR A 369 -6.08 -21.10 27.19
C TYR A 369 -6.95 -22.29 27.54
N ARG A 370 -8.13 -22.02 28.10
CA ARG A 370 -9.20 -23.04 28.20
C ARG A 370 -9.93 -23.08 26.87
N PHE A 371 -9.60 -24.05 26.01
CA PHE A 371 -10.18 -24.17 24.69
C PHE A 371 -11.66 -24.59 24.71
N GLY A 372 -12.43 -24.01 23.79
CA GLY A 372 -13.82 -24.34 23.53
C GLY A 372 -13.96 -25.14 22.22
N ARG A 373 -13.95 -24.45 21.08
CA ARG A 373 -14.09 -25.05 19.75
C ARG A 373 -12.98 -24.60 18.82
N HIS A 374 -12.49 -25.56 18.02
CA HIS A 374 -11.54 -25.32 16.94
C HIS A 374 -12.29 -25.44 15.62
N ILE A 375 -12.38 -24.36 14.86
CA ILE A 375 -13.13 -24.27 13.60
C ILE A 375 -12.15 -24.43 12.45
N PHE A 376 -12.37 -25.44 11.63
CA PHE A 376 -11.54 -25.80 10.48
C PHE A 376 -12.31 -25.71 9.18
N PRO A 377 -11.64 -25.38 8.06
CA PRO A 377 -12.22 -25.49 6.72
C PRO A 377 -12.47 -26.98 6.36
N HIS A 378 -13.29 -27.20 5.34
CA HIS A 378 -13.59 -28.55 4.82
C HIS A 378 -12.34 -29.33 4.39
N ASP A 379 -11.27 -28.62 4.00
CA ASP A 379 -10.00 -29.20 3.58
C ASP A 379 -9.28 -29.96 4.70
N ALA A 380 -9.58 -29.67 5.96
CA ALA A 380 -9.04 -30.42 7.10
C ALA A 380 -9.41 -31.92 7.09
N ARG A 381 -10.45 -32.29 6.33
CA ARG A 381 -10.87 -33.70 6.10
C ARG A 381 -10.24 -34.32 4.85
N LYS A 382 -9.52 -33.58 4.02
CA LYS A 382 -8.81 -34.13 2.87
C LYS A 382 -7.68 -35.04 3.36
N ARG A 383 -7.57 -36.20 2.73
CA ARG A 383 -6.47 -37.12 3.00
C ARG A 383 -5.25 -36.72 2.20
N ASP A 384 -4.14 -36.64 2.88
CA ASP A 384 -2.85 -36.52 2.20
C ASP A 384 -2.58 -37.74 1.34
N ILE A 385 -2.11 -37.57 0.11
CA ILE A 385 -1.89 -38.65 -0.86
C ILE A 385 -0.77 -39.59 -0.38
N GLY A 386 0.21 -39.11 0.35
CA GLY A 386 1.36 -39.89 0.83
C GLY A 386 1.04 -40.69 2.09
N SER A 387 0.49 -40.01 3.11
CA SER A 387 0.25 -40.61 4.45
C SER A 387 -1.13 -41.26 4.62
N LYS A 388 -2.08 -40.97 3.71
CA LYS A 388 -3.51 -41.35 3.79
C LYS A 388 -4.24 -40.83 5.05
N THR A 389 -3.61 -39.99 5.85
CA THR A 389 -4.13 -39.36 7.06
C THR A 389 -4.76 -38.00 6.76
N GLN A 390 -5.76 -37.61 7.56
CA GLN A 390 -6.37 -36.26 7.48
C GLN A 390 -5.61 -35.32 8.41
N TYR A 391 -5.63 -33.99 8.13
CA TYR A 391 -5.03 -33.00 9.01
C TYR A 391 -5.59 -33.10 10.44
N LEU A 392 -6.87 -33.36 10.58
CA LEU A 392 -7.53 -33.58 11.87
C LEU A 392 -6.96 -34.73 12.68
N ASP A 393 -6.50 -35.80 12.05
CA ASP A 393 -5.91 -36.95 12.74
C ASP A 393 -4.63 -36.56 13.48
N TYR A 394 -3.91 -35.56 13.00
CA TYR A 394 -2.72 -35.02 13.67
C TYR A 394 -3.07 -34.03 14.78
N VAL A 395 -4.11 -33.21 14.60
CA VAL A 395 -4.43 -32.11 15.53
C VAL A 395 -5.25 -32.58 16.72
N THR A 396 -6.21 -33.50 16.48
CA THR A 396 -7.15 -33.98 17.51
C THR A 396 -6.48 -34.55 18.77
N PRO A 397 -5.38 -35.32 18.70
CA PRO A 397 -4.73 -35.85 19.89
C PRO A 397 -3.90 -34.80 20.64
N LEU A 398 -3.61 -33.65 20.04
CA LEU A 398 -2.69 -32.62 20.54
C LEU A 398 -3.40 -31.44 21.19
N LEU A 399 -4.68 -31.21 20.91
CA LEU A 399 -5.45 -30.07 21.43
C LEU A 399 -6.70 -30.54 22.21
N ASP A 400 -6.93 -29.88 23.33
CA ASP A 400 -8.19 -30.00 24.06
C ASP A 400 -9.28 -29.15 23.42
N GLY A 401 -10.54 -29.60 23.44
CA GLY A 401 -11.67 -28.84 22.92
C GLY A 401 -12.54 -29.68 21.95
N LYS A 402 -13.49 -28.99 21.31
CA LYS A 402 -14.36 -29.60 20.29
C LYS A 402 -13.93 -29.14 18.91
N PHE A 403 -13.87 -30.09 17.97
CA PHE A 403 -13.49 -29.79 16.58
C PHE A 403 -14.75 -29.62 15.73
N VAL A 404 -14.80 -28.50 15.00
CA VAL A 404 -15.88 -28.15 14.07
C VAL A 404 -15.27 -28.00 12.68
N VAL A 405 -15.72 -28.83 11.73
CA VAL A 405 -15.28 -28.75 10.34
C VAL A 405 -16.43 -28.22 9.49
N LEU A 406 -16.22 -27.12 8.83
CA LEU A 406 -17.20 -26.49 7.96
C LEU A 406 -17.42 -27.33 6.70
N ASP A 407 -18.66 -27.40 6.22
CA ASP A 407 -18.96 -28.03 4.94
C ASP A 407 -18.52 -27.16 3.75
N ILE A 408 -18.33 -27.79 2.59
CA ILE A 408 -17.85 -27.14 1.37
C ILE A 408 -18.76 -25.96 0.95
N LYS A 409 -20.08 -26.11 1.11
CA LYS A 409 -21.07 -25.07 0.81
C LYS A 409 -21.00 -23.88 1.76
N GLU A 410 -20.56 -24.12 2.99
CA GLU A 410 -20.39 -23.10 4.03
C GLU A 410 -19.10 -22.31 3.84
N CYS A 411 -18.17 -22.84 3.05
CA CYS A 411 -16.91 -22.18 2.68
C CYS A 411 -17.05 -21.26 1.47
N ASP A 412 -18.28 -20.98 0.97
CA ASP A 412 -18.47 -19.98 -0.10
C ASP A 412 -17.86 -18.64 0.30
N LYS A 413 -17.00 -18.14 -0.58
CA LYS A 413 -16.18 -16.95 -0.29
C LYS A 413 -17.02 -15.69 -0.15
N LEU A 414 -18.00 -15.48 -1.03
CA LEU A 414 -18.77 -14.23 -1.04
C LEU A 414 -19.80 -14.19 0.09
N GLU A 415 -20.48 -15.30 0.37
CA GLU A 415 -21.42 -15.40 1.48
C GLU A 415 -20.68 -15.26 2.83
N GLY A 416 -19.51 -15.89 2.95
CA GLY A 416 -18.65 -15.77 4.12
C GLY A 416 -18.17 -14.34 4.35
N ILE A 417 -17.80 -13.62 3.30
CA ILE A 417 -17.40 -12.19 3.37
C ILE A 417 -18.56 -11.32 3.88
N GLN A 418 -19.79 -11.55 3.42
CA GLN A 418 -20.96 -10.81 3.93
C GLN A 418 -21.22 -11.13 5.40
N THR A 419 -21.01 -12.39 5.81
CA THR A 419 -21.14 -12.80 7.22
C THR A 419 -20.10 -12.05 8.08
N VAL A 420 -18.87 -11.94 7.64
CA VAL A 420 -17.83 -11.14 8.32
C VAL A 420 -18.24 -9.68 8.46
N ARG A 421 -18.72 -9.05 7.38
CA ARG A 421 -19.16 -7.65 7.42
C ARG A 421 -20.22 -7.40 8.48
N SER A 422 -21.17 -8.31 8.61
CA SER A 422 -22.23 -8.23 9.61
C SER A 422 -21.71 -8.45 11.03
N MET A 423 -20.71 -9.32 11.20
CA MET A 423 -20.11 -9.67 12.49
C MET A 423 -19.20 -8.58 13.04
N LEU A 424 -18.45 -7.87 12.18
CA LEU A 424 -17.41 -6.92 12.57
C LEU A 424 -17.89 -5.82 13.53
N SER A 425 -19.16 -5.42 13.48
CA SER A 425 -19.74 -4.44 14.41
C SER A 425 -19.76 -4.90 15.88
N ARG A 426 -19.58 -6.20 16.15
CA ARG A 426 -19.54 -6.83 17.47
C ARG A 426 -18.12 -7.21 17.89
N CYS A 427 -17.09 -6.90 17.07
CA CYS A 427 -15.72 -7.31 17.31
C CYS A 427 -14.89 -6.22 18.00
N VAL A 428 -14.06 -6.62 18.93
CA VAL A 428 -12.94 -5.86 19.47
C VAL A 428 -11.65 -6.67 19.31
N PHE A 429 -10.55 -6.00 19.02
CA PHE A 429 -9.28 -6.63 18.68
C PHE A 429 -8.18 -6.20 19.64
N ASP A 430 -7.40 -7.17 20.13
CA ASP A 430 -6.21 -6.87 20.90
C ASP A 430 -5.13 -6.26 19.99
N GLU A 431 -4.75 -5.00 20.23
CA GLU A 431 -3.86 -4.24 19.36
C GLU A 431 -2.47 -4.88 19.24
N GLU A 432 -1.93 -5.42 20.33
CA GLU A 432 -0.60 -6.02 20.35
C GLU A 432 -0.60 -7.42 19.73
N LYS A 433 -1.53 -8.29 20.13
CA LYS A 433 -1.53 -9.71 19.77
C LYS A 433 -2.24 -10.00 18.44
N THR A 434 -3.19 -9.15 18.04
CA THR A 434 -3.93 -9.34 16.78
C THR A 434 -3.58 -8.31 15.70
N GLY A 435 -2.71 -7.35 16.01
CA GLY A 435 -2.38 -6.24 15.10
C GLY A 435 -1.90 -6.67 13.72
N LYS A 436 -1.13 -7.78 13.63
CA LYS A 436 -0.72 -8.36 12.34
C LYS A 436 -1.91 -8.86 11.53
N GLY A 437 -2.76 -9.69 12.13
CA GLY A 437 -3.97 -10.20 11.47
C GLY A 437 -4.96 -9.08 11.12
N PHE A 438 -5.10 -8.06 11.98
CA PHE A 438 -5.94 -6.90 11.69
C PHE A 438 -5.46 -6.13 10.45
N LYS A 439 -4.15 -5.93 10.29
CA LYS A 439 -3.55 -5.34 9.07
C LYS A 439 -3.85 -6.18 7.81
N HIS A 440 -3.78 -7.50 7.90
CA HIS A 440 -4.15 -8.39 6.80
C HIS A 440 -5.63 -8.23 6.42
N LEU A 441 -6.54 -8.13 7.41
CA LEU A 441 -7.95 -7.88 7.14
C LEU A 441 -8.19 -6.51 6.49
N GLU A 442 -7.45 -5.47 6.90
CA GLU A 442 -7.51 -4.14 6.27
C GLU A 442 -7.05 -4.16 4.80
N ALA A 443 -6.16 -5.09 4.46
CA ALA A 443 -5.60 -5.24 3.10
C ALA A 443 -6.33 -6.27 2.23
N TYR A 444 -7.25 -7.07 2.79
CA TYR A 444 -7.97 -8.11 2.08
C TYR A 444 -8.88 -7.55 1.01
N LYS A 445 -8.57 -7.82 -0.27
CA LYS A 445 -9.13 -7.13 -1.42
C LYS A 445 -9.54 -8.04 -2.57
N LYS A 446 -10.31 -7.48 -3.50
CA LYS A 446 -10.71 -8.10 -4.77
C LYS A 446 -9.54 -8.13 -5.76
N VAL A 447 -9.55 -9.09 -6.67
CA VAL A 447 -8.66 -9.09 -7.83
C VAL A 447 -9.02 -7.94 -8.76
N TRP A 448 -8.04 -7.17 -9.18
CA TRP A 448 -8.19 -6.19 -10.25
C TRP A 448 -7.98 -6.85 -11.63
N ASP A 449 -8.83 -6.53 -12.59
CA ASP A 449 -8.67 -6.93 -14.00
C ASP A 449 -8.21 -5.73 -14.83
N ASP A 450 -6.93 -5.72 -15.20
CA ASP A 450 -6.34 -4.60 -15.96
C ASP A 450 -6.98 -4.45 -17.35
N ARG A 451 -7.46 -5.55 -17.96
CA ARG A 451 -8.07 -5.53 -19.29
C ARG A 451 -9.48 -4.95 -19.27
N LEU A 452 -10.24 -5.23 -18.20
CA LEU A 452 -11.61 -4.76 -18.04
C LEU A 452 -11.68 -3.44 -17.26
N GLY A 453 -10.58 -3.01 -16.60
CA GLY A 453 -10.53 -1.82 -15.78
C GLY A 453 -11.47 -1.86 -14.58
N CYS A 454 -11.73 -3.05 -14.01
CA CYS A 454 -12.65 -3.22 -12.89
C CYS A 454 -12.20 -4.33 -11.93
N PHE A 455 -12.75 -4.31 -10.71
CA PHE A 455 -12.53 -5.38 -9.74
C PHE A 455 -13.39 -6.62 -10.05
N LYS A 456 -12.74 -7.77 -10.10
CA LYS A 456 -13.43 -9.07 -10.13
C LYS A 456 -14.12 -9.34 -8.81
N ASN A 457 -15.20 -10.11 -8.84
CA ASN A 457 -15.97 -10.38 -7.64
C ASN A 457 -15.45 -11.60 -6.85
N PHE A 458 -14.12 -11.74 -6.75
CA PHE A 458 -13.46 -12.74 -5.90
C PHE A 458 -12.17 -12.17 -5.29
N PRO A 459 -11.73 -12.70 -4.12
CA PRO A 459 -10.54 -12.24 -3.42
C PRO A 459 -9.24 -12.48 -4.19
N LEU A 460 -8.33 -11.52 -4.10
CA LEU A 460 -6.94 -11.71 -4.48
C LEU A 460 -6.31 -12.75 -3.54
N HIS A 461 -5.62 -13.72 -4.12
CA HIS A 461 -4.83 -14.67 -3.35
C HIS A 461 -3.42 -14.11 -3.18
N ASP A 462 -3.15 -13.56 -2.02
CA ASP A 462 -1.88 -12.96 -1.61
C ASP A 462 -1.63 -13.27 -0.12
N GLU A 463 -0.57 -12.73 0.46
CA GLU A 463 -0.22 -12.88 1.87
C GLU A 463 -1.34 -12.45 2.84
N HIS A 464 -2.31 -11.65 2.39
CA HIS A 464 -3.42 -11.17 3.21
C HIS A 464 -4.62 -12.13 3.19
N SER A 465 -4.67 -13.01 2.19
CA SER A 465 -5.81 -13.90 1.96
C SER A 465 -6.00 -14.94 3.08
N HIS A 466 -4.92 -15.46 3.65
CA HIS A 466 -4.98 -16.50 4.70
C HIS A 466 -5.63 -15.99 5.98
N ALA A 467 -5.25 -14.80 6.45
CA ALA A 467 -5.90 -14.17 7.59
C ALA A 467 -7.37 -13.83 7.32
N GLY A 468 -7.69 -13.42 6.08
CA GLY A 468 -9.05 -13.17 5.63
C GLY A 468 -9.90 -14.43 5.59
N ASP A 469 -9.35 -15.53 5.11
CA ASP A 469 -10.03 -16.83 5.00
C ASP A 469 -10.26 -17.47 6.36
N SER A 470 -9.26 -17.48 7.26
CA SER A 470 -9.46 -17.97 8.64
C SER A 470 -10.47 -17.11 9.41
N PHE A 471 -10.48 -15.77 9.20
CA PHE A 471 -11.48 -14.89 9.81
C PHE A 471 -12.89 -15.11 9.24
N ARG A 472 -12.98 -15.46 7.97
CA ARG A 472 -14.25 -15.86 7.33
C ARG A 472 -14.77 -17.17 7.92
N TYR A 473 -13.90 -18.17 8.16
CA TYR A 473 -14.28 -19.41 8.83
C TYR A 473 -14.70 -19.18 10.28
N LEU A 474 -14.08 -18.22 10.99
CA LEU A 474 -14.56 -17.77 12.30
C LEU A 474 -16.01 -17.28 12.21
N ALA A 475 -16.32 -16.39 11.28
CA ALA A 475 -17.66 -15.79 11.15
C ALA A 475 -18.74 -16.82 10.79
N VAL A 476 -18.43 -17.73 9.87
CA VAL A 476 -19.35 -18.79 9.46
C VAL A 476 -19.56 -19.79 10.58
N GLY A 477 -18.50 -20.22 11.26
CA GLY A 477 -18.58 -21.13 12.39
C GLY A 477 -19.37 -20.56 13.56
N LEU A 478 -19.22 -19.26 13.87
CA LEU A 478 -20.02 -18.57 14.88
C LEU A 478 -21.51 -18.56 14.54
N LYS A 479 -21.86 -18.27 13.30
CA LYS A 479 -23.25 -18.28 12.83
C LYS A 479 -23.92 -19.65 13.06
N GLN A 480 -23.18 -20.75 12.92
CA GLN A 480 -23.67 -22.08 13.26
C GLN A 480 -23.87 -22.27 14.77
N LEU A 481 -22.98 -21.70 15.59
CA LEU A 481 -23.07 -21.80 17.05
C LEU A 481 -24.26 -21.00 17.61
N GLU A 482 -24.56 -19.84 17.02
CA GLU A 482 -25.66 -18.96 17.40
C GLU A 482 -27.03 -19.49 16.94
N ARG A 483 -27.11 -20.29 15.87
CA ARG A 483 -28.32 -20.95 15.38
C ARG A 483 -28.82 -22.06 16.29
N LYS A 484 -28.38 -22.15 17.53
CA LYS A 484 -28.84 -23.12 18.51
C LYS A 484 -30.28 -22.88 18.93
N ASP A 485 -31.16 -23.46 18.15
CA ASP A 485 -32.20 -24.37 18.67
C ASP A 485 -31.86 -25.77 18.16
N GLY A 486 -30.88 -26.35 18.76
CA GLY A 486 -30.61 -27.74 19.00
C GLY A 486 -30.86 -28.78 17.89
N ARG A 487 -30.44 -28.62 16.65
CA ARG A 487 -30.29 -29.75 15.70
C ARG A 487 -29.45 -29.33 14.49
N GLY A 488 -28.14 -29.22 14.68
CA GLY A 488 -27.14 -29.38 13.64
C GLY A 488 -26.30 -30.61 14.00
N PRO A 489 -25.67 -31.32 13.06
CA PRO A 489 -24.81 -32.46 13.39
C PRO A 489 -23.59 -31.96 14.18
N GLU A 490 -23.66 -31.99 15.49
CA GLU A 490 -22.49 -32.04 16.36
C GLU A 490 -21.89 -33.44 16.18
N GLU A 491 -21.06 -33.60 15.16
CA GLU A 491 -20.18 -34.78 15.10
C GLU A 491 -19.14 -34.61 16.20
N ASP A 492 -19.40 -35.23 17.33
CA ASP A 492 -18.40 -35.47 18.36
C ASP A 492 -17.42 -36.50 17.77
N ILE A 493 -16.28 -35.99 17.19
CA ILE A 493 -15.29 -36.86 16.52
C ILE A 493 -14.78 -37.95 17.48
N LYS A 494 -14.81 -37.72 18.79
CA LYS A 494 -14.54 -38.75 19.80
C LYS A 494 -15.63 -39.83 19.87
N ALA A 495 -16.85 -39.57 19.42
CA ALA A 495 -17.92 -40.58 19.38
C ALA A 495 -17.87 -41.47 18.12
N VAL A 496 -17.38 -40.93 17.00
CA VAL A 496 -17.27 -41.70 15.74
C VAL A 496 -16.23 -42.83 15.86
N ASN A 497 -15.13 -42.65 16.59
CA ASN A 497 -14.15 -43.71 16.85
C ASN A 497 -14.67 -44.84 17.77
N ARG A 498 -15.81 -44.67 18.42
CA ARG A 498 -16.47 -45.76 19.18
C ARG A 498 -17.43 -46.62 18.36
N TYR A 499 -17.86 -46.16 17.18
CA TYR A 499 -18.81 -46.87 16.32
C TYR A 499 -18.14 -47.73 15.23
N TYR A 500 -16.91 -47.45 14.87
CA TYR A 500 -16.09 -48.28 14.00
C TYR A 500 -14.98 -48.89 14.85
N GLY A 501 -15.34 -49.93 15.63
CA GLY A 501 -14.39 -50.73 16.39
C GLY A 501 -13.27 -51.25 15.47
N VAL A 502 -12.10 -50.62 15.54
CA VAL A 502 -10.77 -51.18 15.34
C VAL A 502 -9.86 -50.53 16.37
#